data_68440283e46fa1d64a8744867bbe908e
#
_entry.id   68440283e46fa1d64a8744867bbe908e
#
_cell.length_a   1.000
_cell.length_b   1.000
_cell.length_c   1.000
_cell.angle_alpha   90.00
_cell.angle_beta   90.00
_cell.angle_gamma   90.00
#
_symmetry.space_group_name_H-M   'P 1'
#
loop_
_entity.id
_entity.type
_entity.pdbx_description
1 polymer ?
#
loop_
_entity_poly.entity_id
_entity_poly.type
_entity_poly.pdbx_seq_one_letter_code
_entity_poly.pdbx_strand_id
1 'polypeptide(L)' 'MKIIRLKQVIDATGLARSTIYKYIAEGIFPKPVPLGDRCVGWLENEIQGWIMARIEERDMQN' A
#
# COMPACT_ATOMS: atom_id res chain seq x y z
N MET A 1 14.25 6.60 4.42
CA MET A 1 12.79 6.67 4.32
C MET A 1 12.41 7.26 2.98
N LYS A 2 11.60 6.58 2.20
CA LYS A 2 11.25 7.01 0.85
C LYS A 2 9.73 7.08 0.70
N ILE A 3 9.26 8.15 0.08
CA ILE A 3 7.83 8.32 -0.24
C ILE A 3 7.63 7.91 -1.68
N ILE A 4 6.59 7.11 -1.93
CA ILE A 4 6.19 6.72 -3.28
C ILE A 4 4.76 7.18 -3.54
N ARG A 5 4.44 7.35 -4.82
CA ARG A 5 3.15 7.85 -5.23
C ARG A 5 2.23 6.69 -5.64
N LEU A 6 0.96 7.00 -5.85
CA LEU A 6 -0.05 5.99 -6.14
C LEU A 6 0.34 5.07 -7.30
N LYS A 7 0.86 5.62 -8.38
CA LYS A 7 1.27 4.80 -9.52
C LYS A 7 2.30 3.74 -9.11
N GLN A 8 3.25 4.14 -8.27
CA GLN A 8 4.28 3.21 -7.80
C GLN A 8 3.69 2.15 -6.87
N VAL A 9 2.70 2.53 -6.06
CA VAL A 9 2.00 1.57 -5.20
C VAL A 9 1.24 0.55 -6.05
N ILE A 10 0.57 1.01 -7.08
CA ILE A 10 -0.15 0.14 -8.02
C ILE A 10 0.84 -0.83 -8.68
N ASP A 11 1.98 -0.31 -9.15
CA ASP A 11 3.00 -1.13 -9.80
C ASP A 11 3.58 -2.16 -8.84
N ALA A 12 3.80 -1.79 -7.58
CA ALA A 12 4.40 -2.68 -6.59
C ALA A 12 3.46 -3.77 -6.11
N THR A 13 2.19 -3.45 -5.97
CA THR A 13 1.20 -4.39 -5.41
C THR A 13 0.41 -5.14 -6.47
N GLY A 14 0.32 -4.59 -7.67
CA GLY A 14 -0.54 -5.15 -8.71
C GLY A 14 -2.03 -4.92 -8.47
N LEU A 15 -2.38 -4.11 -7.48
CA LEU A 15 -3.78 -3.84 -7.16
C LEU A 15 -4.29 -2.67 -7.99
N ALA A 16 -5.59 -2.69 -8.29
CA ALA A 16 -6.24 -1.57 -8.93
C ALA A 16 -6.37 -0.40 -7.95
N ARG A 17 -6.45 0.81 -8.47
CA ARG A 17 -6.63 2.02 -7.66
C ARG A 17 -7.81 1.90 -6.71
N SER A 18 -8.95 1.46 -7.22
CA SER A 18 -10.18 1.32 -6.43
C SER A 18 -9.99 0.33 -5.29
N THR A 19 -9.26 -0.76 -5.53
CA THR A 19 -8.99 -1.76 -4.52
C THR A 19 -8.12 -1.20 -3.41
N ILE A 20 -7.10 -0.41 -3.76
CA ILE A 20 -6.22 0.23 -2.77
C ILE A 20 -7.04 1.12 -1.84
N TYR A 21 -7.90 1.98 -2.39
CA TYR A 21 -8.71 2.88 -1.58
C TYR A 21 -9.75 2.14 -0.76
N LYS A 22 -10.29 1.06 -1.29
CA LYS A 22 -11.20 0.20 -0.53
C LYS A 22 -10.49 -0.38 0.70
N TYR A 23 -9.28 -0.90 0.51
CA TYR A 23 -8.51 -1.47 1.61
C TYR A 23 -8.10 -0.43 2.64
N ILE A 24 -7.80 0.78 2.20
CA ILE A 24 -7.51 1.88 3.13
C ILE A 24 -8.75 2.15 3.99
N ALA A 25 -9.92 2.22 3.38
CA ALA A 25 -11.17 2.45 4.10
C ALA A 25 -11.48 1.33 5.09
N GLU A 26 -11.08 0.10 4.76
CA GLU A 26 -11.28 -1.06 5.63
C GLU A 26 -10.21 -1.19 6.71
N GLY A 27 -9.20 -0.33 6.69
CA GLY A 27 -8.15 -0.34 7.68
C GLY A 27 -7.12 -1.45 7.51
N ILE A 28 -7.04 -2.05 6.32
CA ILE A 28 -6.14 -3.18 6.08
C ILE A 28 -5.01 -2.85 5.11
N PHE A 29 -4.84 -1.59 4.77
CA PHE A 29 -3.77 -1.12 3.90
C PHE A 29 -3.14 0.12 4.51
N PRO A 30 -1.83 0.36 4.30
CA PRO A 30 -1.18 1.54 4.86
C PRO A 30 -1.86 2.82 4.41
N LYS A 31 -2.05 3.74 5.36
CA LYS A 31 -2.70 5.01 5.07
C LYS A 31 -1.74 5.93 4.32
N PRO A 32 -2.25 6.70 3.36
CA PRO A 32 -1.40 7.66 2.65
C PRO A 32 -0.97 8.79 3.58
N VAL A 33 0.22 9.33 3.31
CA VAL A 33 0.76 10.49 4.00
C VAL A 33 0.40 11.73 3.19
N PRO A 34 -0.26 12.74 3.78
CA PRO A 34 -0.53 13.97 3.03
C PRO A 34 0.77 14.73 2.81
N LEU A 35 1.00 15.12 1.57
CA LEU A 35 2.23 15.82 1.18
C LEU A 35 1.98 17.29 0.87
N GLY A 36 0.74 17.73 0.97
CA GLY A 36 0.34 19.10 0.63
C GLY A 36 -1.05 19.10 0.03
N ASP A 37 -1.42 20.17 -0.66
CA ASP A 37 -2.74 20.29 -1.24
C ASP A 37 -2.97 19.17 -2.26
N ARG A 38 -3.90 18.27 -1.96
CA ARG A 38 -4.34 17.20 -2.85
C ARG A 38 -3.22 16.25 -3.27
N CYS A 39 -2.11 16.26 -2.53
CA CYS A 39 -1.00 15.37 -2.81
C CYS A 39 -0.83 14.39 -1.66
N VAL A 40 -0.80 13.12 -1.98
CA VAL A 40 -0.54 12.08 -0.98
C VAL A 40 0.52 11.13 -1.50
N GLY A 41 1.17 10.45 -0.56
CA GLY A 41 2.14 9.41 -0.89
C GLY A 41 2.13 8.35 0.19
N TRP A 42 2.95 7.34 0.02
CA TRP A 42 3.05 6.25 0.98
C TRP A 42 4.52 6.04 1.32
N LEU A 43 4.79 5.61 2.53
CA LEU A 43 6.14 5.18 2.90
C LEU A 43 6.42 3.86 2.19
N GLU A 44 7.51 3.82 1.42
CA GLU A 44 7.86 2.64 0.65
C GLU A 44 8.01 1.41 1.54
N ASN A 45 8.65 1.57 2.70
CA ASN A 45 8.85 0.44 3.61
C ASN A 45 7.53 -0.08 4.18
N GLU A 46 6.52 0.76 4.34
CA GLU A 46 5.20 0.30 4.77
C GLU A 46 4.52 -0.53 3.69
N ILE A 47 4.66 -0.12 2.43
CA ILE A 47 4.11 -0.87 1.30
C ILE A 47 4.82 -2.22 1.19
N GLN A 48 6.14 -2.22 1.31
CA GLN A 48 6.91 -3.48 1.27
C GLN A 48 6.54 -4.40 2.40
N GLY A 49 6.35 -3.86 3.61
CA GLY A 49 5.92 -4.64 4.77
C GLY A 49 4.54 -5.25 4.58
N TRP A 50 3.62 -4.49 3.98
CA TRP A 50 2.29 -4.98 3.67
C TRP A 50 2.35 -6.16 2.70
N ILE A 51 3.17 -6.04 1.65
CA ILE A 51 3.36 -7.11 0.67
C ILE A 51 3.96 -8.35 1.35
N MET A 52 4.97 -8.16 2.19
CA MET A 52 5.60 -9.27 2.91
C MET A 52 4.59 -9.99 3.81
N ALA A 53 3.70 -9.24 4.44
CA ALA A 53 2.65 -9.84 5.27
C ALA A 53 1.71 -10.71 4.43
N ARG A 54 1.40 -10.28 3.21
CA ARG A 54 0.57 -11.10 2.31
C ARG A 54 1.28 -12.38 1.89
N ILE A 55 2.58 -12.29 1.65
CA ILE A 55 3.38 -13.46 1.32
C ILE A 55 3.40 -14.45 2.47
N GLU A 56 3.57 -13.97 3.70
CA GLU A 56 3.55 -14.82 4.89
C GLU A 56 2.21 -15.49 5.08
N GLU A 57 1.11 -14.78 4.84
CA GLU A 57 -0.23 -15.37 4.91
C GLU A 57 -0.37 -16.53 3.94
N ARG A 58 0.09 -16.36 2.71
CA ARG A 58 0.05 -17.43 1.72
C ARG A 58 0.83 -18.64 2.20
N ASP A 59 2.03 -18.40 2.73
CA ASP A 59 2.93 -19.49 3.14
C ASP A 59 2.40 -20.23 4.37
N MET A 60 1.61 -19.56 5.20
CA MET A 60 1.03 -20.16 6.39
C MET A 60 -0.24 -20.97 6.12
N GLN A 61 -0.81 -20.84 4.92
CA GLN A 61 -2.06 -21.52 4.57
C GLN A 61 -1.84 -22.95 4.08
N ASN A 62 -0.63 -23.40 4.01
CA ASN A 62 -0.35 -24.77 3.55
C ASN A 62 -0.28 -25.75 4.75
#